data_66a631e5d835af8d311831ff91da8a2e
#
_entry.id   66a631e5d835af8d311831ff91da8a2e
#
_cell.length_a   1.000
_cell.length_b   1.000
_cell.length_c   1.000
_cell.angle_alpha   90.00
_cell.angle_beta   90.00
_cell.angle_gamma   90.00
#
_symmetry.space_group_name_H-M   'P 1'
#
loop_
_entity.id
_entity.type
_entity.pdbx_description
1 polymer ?
#
loop_
_entity_poly.entity_id
_entity_poly.type
_entity_poly.pdbx_seq_one_letter_code
_entity_poly.pdbx_strand_id
1 'polypeptide(L)'
;YRIYSKIVGAKVVFSKERNFKVSNDEILKKITKRTKIVFIANPNNPTGTYISKNQLLDLRKRLNKKILLVVDDAYFEYMLNEDYKSGLELFKNKNNVFILRTFSKIYGLASLRVGWGYGSKKIIDALYKIKPPFNVNKIAQQCAVESLKDKSFVKKSVKHNLDWAKKIQKEMNSYNIQTN
;
A
#
# COMPACT_ATOMS: atom_id res chain seq x y z
N TYR A 1 0.72 8.31 6.86
CA TYR A 1 0.32 7.73 8.16
C TYR A 1 0.77 8.59 9.34
N ARG A 2 1.99 9.18 9.27
CA ARG A 2 2.63 9.92 10.37
C ARG A 2 1.73 10.99 10.98
N ILE A 3 1.14 11.87 10.16
CA ILE A 3 0.34 13.01 10.62
C ILE A 3 -0.87 12.54 11.43
N TYR A 4 -1.68 11.65 10.85
CA TYR A 4 -2.88 11.12 11.52
C TYR A 4 -2.57 10.32 12.77
N SER A 5 -1.46 9.55 12.78
CA SER A 5 -1.03 8.86 14.00
C SER A 5 -0.67 9.83 15.13
N LYS A 6 -0.03 10.96 14.79
CA LYS A 6 0.29 12.00 15.78
C LYS A 6 -0.96 12.73 16.31
N ILE A 7 -1.93 13.00 15.45
CA ILE A 7 -3.19 13.64 15.84
C ILE A 7 -3.90 12.85 16.95
N VAL A 8 -3.86 11.52 16.90
CA VAL A 8 -4.46 10.66 17.93
C VAL A 8 -3.48 10.33 19.09
N GLY A 9 -2.40 11.08 19.23
CA GLY A 9 -1.43 10.92 20.32
C GLY A 9 -0.53 9.66 20.23
N ALA A 10 -0.53 8.96 19.10
CA ALA A 10 0.29 7.77 18.96
C ALA A 10 1.78 8.11 18.72
N LYS A 11 2.68 7.38 19.39
CA LYS A 11 4.11 7.46 19.12
C LYS A 11 4.43 6.79 17.79
N VAL A 12 4.91 7.55 16.83
CA VAL A 12 5.35 7.05 15.52
C VAL A 12 6.83 6.70 15.58
N VAL A 13 7.17 5.50 15.14
CA VAL A 13 8.53 4.98 15.05
C VAL A 13 8.78 4.55 13.62
N PHE A 14 9.90 4.98 13.04
CA PHE A 14 10.31 4.61 11.69
C PHE A 14 11.32 3.47 11.74
N SER A 15 11.16 2.51 10.84
CA SER A 15 12.21 1.53 10.55
C SER A 15 13.11 2.06 9.43
N LYS A 16 14.38 1.66 9.45
CA LYS A 16 15.31 1.99 8.36
C LYS A 16 15.02 1.11 7.15
N GLU A 17 15.14 1.68 5.97
CA GLU A 17 15.21 0.93 4.72
C GLU A 17 16.64 0.47 4.47
N ARG A 18 16.80 -0.60 3.72
CA ARG A 18 18.10 -1.08 3.23
C ARG A 18 18.10 -1.06 1.71
N ASN A 19 19.03 -0.33 1.11
CA ASN A 19 19.08 -0.13 -0.34
C ASN A 19 17.71 0.31 -0.89
N PHE A 20 17.13 1.35 -0.27
CA PHE A 20 15.80 1.90 -0.61
C PHE A 20 14.64 0.90 -0.53
N LYS A 21 14.85 -0.27 0.06
CA LYS A 21 13.85 -1.33 0.20
C LYS A 21 13.46 -1.54 1.65
N VAL A 22 12.19 -1.82 1.87
CA VAL A 22 11.66 -2.19 3.19
C VAL A 22 12.37 -3.45 3.69
N SER A 23 12.76 -3.45 4.97
CA SER A 23 13.43 -4.59 5.61
C SER A 23 12.61 -5.12 6.77
N ASN A 24 12.22 -6.39 6.70
CA ASN A 24 11.53 -7.09 7.78
C ASN A 24 12.29 -7.01 9.10
N ASP A 25 13.61 -7.24 9.07
CA ASP A 25 14.43 -7.25 10.29
C ASP A 25 14.52 -5.87 10.92
N GLU A 26 14.63 -4.81 10.12
CA GLU A 26 14.63 -3.45 10.65
C GLU A 26 13.27 -3.06 11.25
N ILE A 27 12.16 -3.52 10.68
CA ILE A 27 10.83 -3.35 11.26
C ILE A 27 10.78 -4.08 12.61
N LEU A 28 11.16 -5.36 12.66
CA LEU A 28 11.06 -6.20 13.83
C LEU A 28 11.92 -5.70 15.00
N LYS A 29 13.09 -5.13 14.73
CA LYS A 29 13.93 -4.45 15.75
C LYS A 29 13.22 -3.27 16.43
N LYS A 30 12.23 -2.66 15.77
CA LYS A 30 11.48 -1.52 16.33
C LYS A 30 10.21 -1.94 17.07
N ILE A 31 9.82 -3.21 17.00
CA ILE A 31 8.64 -3.72 17.69
C ILE A 31 8.86 -3.76 19.20
N THR A 32 7.87 -3.30 19.94
CA THR A 32 7.84 -3.34 21.41
C THR A 32 6.49 -3.86 21.89
N LYS A 33 6.35 -4.13 23.20
CA LYS A 33 5.07 -4.51 23.83
C LYS A 33 3.97 -3.44 23.62
N ARG A 34 4.34 -2.19 23.32
CA ARG A 34 3.42 -1.08 23.06
C ARG A 34 3.02 -0.93 21.61
N THR A 35 3.69 -1.62 20.67
CA THR A 35 3.36 -1.54 19.25
C THR A 35 1.97 -2.13 18.99
N LYS A 36 1.10 -1.34 18.35
CA LYS A 36 -0.27 -1.72 18.01
C LYS A 36 -0.47 -1.94 16.52
N ILE A 37 0.19 -1.11 15.69
CA ILE A 37 0.01 -1.10 14.24
C ILE A 37 1.38 -1.01 13.58
N VAL A 38 1.56 -1.77 12.51
CA VAL A 38 2.68 -1.64 11.57
C VAL A 38 2.10 -1.28 10.21
N PHE A 39 2.55 -0.17 9.63
CA PHE A 39 2.21 0.24 8.27
C PHE A 39 3.35 -0.12 7.32
N ILE A 40 3.02 -0.68 6.18
CA ILE A 40 3.95 -0.97 5.09
C ILE A 40 3.30 -0.60 3.76
N ALA A 41 3.99 0.18 2.94
CA ALA A 41 3.61 0.40 1.55
C ALA A 41 4.33 -0.65 0.67
N ASN A 42 3.58 -1.39 -0.12
CA ASN A 42 4.13 -2.44 -0.98
C ASN A 42 3.33 -2.57 -2.28
N PRO A 43 3.80 -1.97 -3.39
CA PRO A 43 5.10 -1.29 -3.61
C PRO A 43 5.29 -0.02 -2.79
N ASN A 44 6.56 0.31 -2.50
CA ASN A 44 6.92 1.43 -1.65
C ASN A 44 6.96 2.76 -2.42
N ASN A 45 6.42 3.81 -1.82
CA ASN A 45 6.54 5.18 -2.30
C ASN A 45 7.47 5.94 -1.32
N PRO A 46 8.53 6.61 -1.80
CA PRO A 46 8.82 7.03 -3.19
C PRO A 46 9.74 6.09 -3.98
N THR A 47 10.25 5.03 -3.39
CA THR A 47 11.38 4.27 -3.92
C THR A 47 11.04 3.34 -5.09
N GLY A 48 9.75 3.02 -5.30
CA GLY A 48 9.32 2.04 -6.31
C GLY A 48 9.69 0.59 -6.00
N THR A 49 10.45 0.35 -4.93
CA THR A 49 10.85 -1.00 -4.53
C THR A 49 9.71 -1.75 -3.87
N TYR A 50 9.82 -3.05 -3.82
CA TYR A 50 8.82 -3.90 -3.14
C TYR A 50 9.50 -5.04 -2.36
N ILE A 51 8.77 -5.64 -1.44
CA ILE A 51 9.12 -6.92 -0.84
C ILE A 51 8.27 -8.02 -1.46
N SER A 52 8.88 -9.19 -1.65
CA SER A 52 8.23 -10.33 -2.30
C SER A 52 7.09 -10.91 -1.44
N LYS A 53 6.25 -11.75 -2.06
CA LYS A 53 5.20 -12.50 -1.36
C LYS A 53 5.72 -13.25 -0.13
N ASN A 54 6.89 -13.90 -0.27
CA ASN A 54 7.49 -14.67 0.83
C ASN A 54 7.97 -13.76 1.97
N GLN A 55 8.57 -12.61 1.64
CA GLN A 55 8.99 -11.63 2.64
C GLN A 55 7.78 -11.01 3.37
N LEU A 56 6.69 -10.73 2.66
CA LEU A 56 5.49 -10.16 3.29
C LEU A 56 4.79 -11.19 4.20
N LEU A 57 4.74 -12.45 3.80
CA LEU A 57 4.25 -13.56 4.62
C LEU A 57 5.12 -13.77 5.87
N ASP A 58 6.46 -13.75 5.71
CA ASP A 58 7.42 -13.85 6.82
C ASP A 58 7.23 -12.71 7.82
N LEU A 59 7.12 -11.47 7.35
CA LEU A 59 6.85 -10.33 8.23
C LEU A 59 5.59 -10.59 9.08
N ARG A 60 4.47 -10.99 8.44
CA ARG A 60 3.23 -11.26 9.20
C ARG A 60 3.39 -12.41 10.19
N LYS A 61 4.11 -13.46 9.83
CA LYS A 61 4.36 -14.62 10.71
C LYS A 61 5.16 -14.23 11.95
N ARG A 62 6.18 -13.38 11.79
CA ARG A 62 7.08 -12.95 12.88
C ARG A 62 6.49 -11.84 13.76
N LEU A 63 5.51 -11.08 13.26
CA LEU A 63 4.80 -10.08 14.08
C LEU A 63 3.82 -10.75 15.06
N ASN A 64 3.77 -10.24 16.29
CA ASN A 64 2.78 -10.70 17.26
C ASN A 64 1.36 -10.61 16.69
N LYS A 65 0.52 -11.61 16.99
CA LYS A 65 -0.88 -11.69 16.50
C LYS A 65 -1.75 -10.49 16.96
N LYS A 66 -1.38 -9.82 18.06
CA LYS A 66 -2.07 -8.62 18.56
C LYS A 66 -1.73 -7.34 17.79
N ILE A 67 -0.71 -7.37 16.95
CA ILE A 67 -0.31 -6.22 16.12
C ILE A 67 -1.07 -6.29 14.80
N LEU A 68 -1.76 -5.20 14.46
CA LEU A 68 -2.39 -5.04 13.16
C LEU A 68 -1.31 -4.70 12.12
N LEU A 69 -1.22 -5.49 11.06
CA LEU A 69 -0.42 -5.14 9.89
C LEU A 69 -1.31 -4.44 8.87
N VAL A 70 -0.98 -3.21 8.53
CA VAL A 70 -1.64 -2.46 7.47
C VAL A 70 -0.76 -2.47 6.23
N VAL A 71 -1.26 -3.05 5.15
CA VAL A 71 -0.56 -3.12 3.86
C VAL A 71 -1.21 -2.12 2.91
N ASP A 72 -0.43 -1.13 2.50
CA ASP A 72 -0.86 -0.14 1.52
C ASP A 72 -0.48 -0.62 0.11
N ASP A 73 -1.47 -1.16 -0.56
CA ASP A 73 -1.39 -1.70 -1.93
C ASP A 73 -1.74 -0.63 -2.99
N ALA A 74 -1.47 0.65 -2.73
CA ALA A 74 -1.90 1.74 -3.62
C ALA A 74 -1.35 1.66 -5.05
N TYR A 75 -0.29 0.89 -5.26
CA TYR A 75 0.39 0.75 -6.56
C TYR A 75 0.42 -0.70 -7.08
N PHE A 76 -0.36 -1.61 -6.49
CA PHE A 76 -0.26 -3.03 -6.82
C PHE A 76 -0.56 -3.35 -8.29
N GLU A 77 -1.43 -2.57 -8.93
CA GLU A 77 -1.81 -2.78 -10.33
C GLU A 77 -0.64 -2.61 -11.32
N TYR A 78 0.40 -1.88 -10.92
CA TYR A 78 1.61 -1.69 -11.72
C TYR A 78 2.59 -2.85 -11.62
N MET A 79 2.37 -3.79 -10.69
CA MET A 79 3.30 -4.89 -10.43
C MET A 79 3.08 -6.06 -11.39
N LEU A 80 4.13 -6.44 -12.10
CA LEU A 80 4.15 -7.58 -13.02
C LEU A 80 5.12 -8.68 -12.59
N ASN A 81 5.81 -8.50 -11.46
CA ASN A 81 6.81 -9.44 -10.96
C ASN A 81 6.13 -10.70 -10.41
N GLU A 82 6.59 -11.87 -10.80
CA GLU A 82 6.01 -13.16 -10.40
C GLU A 82 6.11 -13.46 -8.92
N ASP A 83 7.15 -12.92 -8.27
CA ASP A 83 7.36 -13.07 -6.83
C ASP A 83 6.59 -12.03 -5.99
N TYR A 84 5.89 -11.09 -6.62
CA TYR A 84 4.99 -10.15 -5.96
C TYR A 84 3.57 -10.73 -5.88
N LYS A 85 2.91 -10.48 -4.77
CA LYS A 85 1.47 -10.67 -4.59
C LYS A 85 0.91 -9.55 -3.73
N SER A 86 -0.29 -9.09 -4.06
CA SER A 86 -0.95 -8.06 -3.28
C SER A 86 -1.28 -8.53 -1.87
N GLY A 87 -1.37 -7.60 -0.93
CA GLY A 87 -1.78 -7.93 0.44
C GLY A 87 -3.16 -8.60 0.48
N LEU A 88 -4.07 -8.23 -0.43
CA LEU A 88 -5.40 -8.85 -0.50
C LEU A 88 -5.33 -10.33 -0.90
N GLU A 89 -4.50 -10.69 -1.87
CA GLU A 89 -4.32 -12.08 -2.28
C GLU A 89 -3.73 -12.94 -1.15
N LEU A 90 -2.76 -12.38 -0.40
CA LEU A 90 -2.04 -13.10 0.65
C LEU A 90 -2.83 -13.23 1.96
N PHE A 91 -3.67 -12.22 2.27
CA PHE A 91 -4.24 -12.09 3.62
C PHE A 91 -5.76 -11.98 3.67
N LYS A 92 -6.47 -12.33 2.61
CA LYS A 92 -7.93 -12.24 2.52
C LYS A 92 -8.69 -12.76 3.75
N ASN A 93 -8.17 -13.81 4.41
CA ASN A 93 -8.81 -14.45 5.56
C ASN A 93 -8.07 -14.20 6.88
N LYS A 94 -7.21 -13.18 6.97
CA LYS A 94 -6.45 -12.87 8.19
C LYS A 94 -7.11 -11.74 8.99
N ASN A 95 -7.44 -12.01 10.26
CA ASN A 95 -8.13 -11.06 11.14
C ASN A 95 -7.26 -9.88 11.60
N ASN A 96 -5.96 -9.99 11.51
CA ASN A 96 -4.99 -9.01 11.99
C ASN A 96 -4.17 -8.36 10.88
N VAL A 97 -4.77 -8.29 9.69
CA VAL A 97 -4.24 -7.55 8.53
C VAL A 97 -5.35 -6.66 7.99
N PHE A 98 -4.96 -5.47 7.55
CA PHE A 98 -5.83 -4.51 6.88
C PHE A 98 -5.17 -4.03 5.60
N ILE A 99 -5.90 -4.08 4.50
CA ILE A 99 -5.39 -3.73 3.17
C ILE A 99 -5.99 -2.40 2.75
N LEU A 100 -5.15 -1.50 2.24
CA LEU A 100 -5.58 -0.23 1.68
C LEU A 100 -5.43 -0.24 0.17
N ARG A 101 -6.42 0.30 -0.51
CA ARG A 101 -6.47 0.48 -1.97
C ARG A 101 -6.97 1.88 -2.30
N THR A 102 -6.62 2.37 -3.46
CA THR A 102 -6.99 3.72 -3.87
C THR A 102 -7.40 3.79 -5.34
N PHE A 103 -8.29 4.71 -5.65
CA PHE A 103 -8.60 5.12 -7.01
C PHE A 103 -7.75 6.32 -7.48
N SER A 104 -6.92 6.86 -6.59
CA SER A 104 -6.12 8.06 -6.86
C SER A 104 -4.93 7.84 -7.80
N LYS A 105 -4.54 6.59 -8.07
CA LYS A 105 -3.33 6.26 -8.83
C LYS A 105 -3.71 5.77 -10.22
N ILE A 106 -3.68 4.48 -10.47
CA ILE A 106 -3.90 3.91 -11.80
C ILE A 106 -5.25 4.28 -12.42
N TYR A 107 -6.28 4.47 -11.60
CA TYR A 107 -7.61 4.85 -12.07
C TYR A 107 -7.77 6.35 -12.37
N GLY A 108 -6.75 7.19 -12.12
CA GLY A 108 -6.77 8.61 -12.44
C GLY A 108 -7.72 9.49 -11.61
N LEU A 109 -8.29 8.99 -10.51
CA LEU A 109 -9.32 9.68 -9.73
C LEU A 109 -8.78 10.38 -8.47
N ALA A 110 -7.56 10.94 -8.54
CA ALA A 110 -6.88 11.51 -7.38
C ALA A 110 -7.67 12.66 -6.72
N SER A 111 -8.30 13.52 -7.50
CA SER A 111 -9.10 14.66 -7.02
C SER A 111 -10.39 14.26 -6.31
N LEU A 112 -10.93 13.09 -6.60
CA LEU A 112 -12.22 12.62 -6.06
C LEU A 112 -12.12 12.05 -4.64
N ARG A 113 -10.93 11.89 -4.11
CA ARG A 113 -10.63 11.46 -2.73
C ARG A 113 -11.34 10.16 -2.34
N VAL A 114 -11.28 9.15 -3.19
CA VAL A 114 -11.92 7.84 -2.99
C VAL A 114 -10.89 6.70 -2.98
N GLY A 115 -11.09 5.79 -2.06
CA GLY A 115 -10.33 4.56 -1.88
C GLY A 115 -11.14 3.60 -1.03
N TRP A 116 -10.60 2.42 -0.77
CA TRP A 116 -11.26 1.43 0.06
C TRP A 116 -10.26 0.63 0.90
N GLY A 117 -10.78 0.02 1.93
CA GLY A 117 -10.01 -0.87 2.79
C GLY A 117 -10.68 -2.23 2.95
N TYR A 118 -9.87 -3.26 3.11
CA TYR A 118 -10.32 -4.63 3.35
C TYR A 118 -9.71 -5.17 4.64
N GLY A 119 -10.53 -5.76 5.48
CA GLY A 119 -10.08 -6.37 6.73
C GLY A 119 -11.19 -7.14 7.42
N SER A 120 -10.91 -7.66 8.61
CA SER A 120 -11.91 -8.39 9.40
C SER A 120 -13.08 -7.50 9.81
N LYS A 121 -14.25 -8.11 10.00
CA LYS A 121 -15.46 -7.41 10.46
C LYS A 121 -15.17 -6.53 11.69
N LYS A 122 -14.41 -7.02 12.66
CA LYS A 122 -14.05 -6.26 13.86
C LYS A 122 -13.33 -4.93 13.55
N ILE A 123 -12.41 -4.93 12.57
CA ILE A 123 -11.69 -3.73 12.16
C ILE A 123 -12.64 -2.79 11.41
N ILE A 124 -13.43 -3.33 10.50
CA ILE A 124 -14.41 -2.55 9.73
C ILE A 124 -15.44 -1.89 10.65
N ASP A 125 -15.99 -2.63 11.62
CA ASP A 125 -16.94 -2.08 12.61
C ASP A 125 -16.30 -0.93 13.42
N ALA A 126 -15.03 -1.05 13.80
CA ALA A 126 -14.32 0.00 14.50
C ALA A 126 -14.15 1.27 13.64
N LEU A 127 -13.83 1.10 12.35
CA LEU A 127 -13.73 2.21 11.40
C LEU A 127 -15.09 2.88 11.15
N TYR A 128 -16.16 2.11 11.07
CA TYR A 128 -17.52 2.67 10.92
C TYR A 128 -17.93 3.55 12.10
N LYS A 129 -17.46 3.26 13.32
CA LYS A 129 -17.78 4.08 14.50
C LYS A 129 -17.14 5.47 14.48
N ILE A 130 -16.03 5.63 13.77
CA ILE A 130 -15.25 6.88 13.77
C ILE A 130 -15.26 7.60 12.42
N LYS A 131 -15.77 6.96 11.36
CA LYS A 131 -15.82 7.62 10.06
C LYS A 131 -16.81 8.79 10.08
N PRO A 132 -16.46 9.94 9.49
CA PRO A 132 -17.43 11.02 9.30
C PRO A 132 -18.63 10.56 8.46
N PRO A 133 -19.84 11.11 8.71
CA PRO A 133 -20.96 10.91 7.82
C PRO A 133 -20.63 11.48 6.43
N PHE A 134 -21.12 10.83 5.37
CA PHE A 134 -20.93 11.26 3.98
C PHE A 134 -19.47 11.44 3.56
N ASN A 135 -18.55 10.68 4.14
CA ASN A 135 -17.11 10.80 3.91
C ASN A 135 -16.66 10.57 2.46
N VAL A 136 -17.47 9.92 1.64
CA VAL A 136 -17.27 9.77 0.19
C VAL A 136 -18.47 10.32 -0.54
N ASN A 137 -18.28 11.33 -1.37
CA ASN A 137 -19.36 11.94 -2.14
C ASN A 137 -19.90 11.00 -3.23
N LYS A 138 -21.16 11.22 -3.67
CA LYS A 138 -21.85 10.36 -4.63
C LYS A 138 -21.14 10.31 -5.99
N ILE A 139 -20.60 11.43 -6.45
CA ILE A 139 -19.89 11.50 -7.74
C ILE A 139 -18.64 10.61 -7.69
N ALA A 140 -17.85 10.71 -6.61
CA ALA A 140 -16.68 9.87 -6.43
C ALA A 140 -17.01 8.37 -6.43
N GLN A 141 -18.12 7.98 -5.78
CA GLN A 141 -18.59 6.59 -5.77
C GLN A 141 -18.98 6.11 -7.18
N GLN A 142 -19.70 6.91 -7.93
CA GLN A 142 -20.11 6.57 -9.31
C GLN A 142 -18.89 6.48 -10.23
N CYS A 143 -17.99 7.45 -10.19
CA CYS A 143 -16.75 7.41 -10.97
C CYS A 143 -15.88 6.20 -10.63
N ALA A 144 -15.78 5.82 -9.35
CA ALA A 144 -15.05 4.63 -8.93
C ALA A 144 -15.67 3.35 -9.52
N VAL A 145 -16.99 3.22 -9.50
CA VAL A 145 -17.69 2.06 -10.11
C VAL A 145 -17.43 1.99 -11.61
N GLU A 146 -17.54 3.12 -12.32
CA GLU A 146 -17.30 3.15 -13.77
C GLU A 146 -15.82 2.86 -14.10
N SER A 147 -14.88 3.39 -13.33
CA SER A 147 -13.44 3.14 -13.55
C SER A 147 -13.05 1.67 -13.40
N LEU A 148 -13.74 0.90 -12.56
CA LEU A 148 -13.52 -0.55 -12.42
C LEU A 148 -13.96 -1.36 -13.66
N LYS A 149 -14.85 -0.81 -14.47
CA LYS A 149 -15.31 -1.42 -15.73
C LYS A 149 -14.30 -1.22 -16.86
N ASP A 150 -13.55 -0.12 -16.83
CA ASP A 150 -12.58 0.22 -17.88
C ASP A 150 -11.22 -0.48 -17.67
N LYS A 151 -11.23 -1.78 -17.91
CA LYS A 151 -10.00 -2.59 -17.88
C LYS A 151 -8.98 -2.18 -18.95
N SER A 152 -9.44 -1.55 -20.03
CA SER A 152 -8.57 -1.11 -21.12
C SER A 152 -7.71 0.05 -20.70
N PHE A 153 -8.27 1.01 -19.96
CA PHE A 153 -7.52 2.13 -19.38
C PHE A 153 -6.43 1.64 -18.41
N VAL A 154 -6.76 0.70 -17.52
CA VAL A 154 -5.78 0.12 -16.59
C VAL A 154 -4.62 -0.53 -17.34
N LYS A 155 -4.90 -1.35 -18.37
CA LYS A 155 -3.86 -1.97 -19.21
C LYS A 155 -2.97 -0.95 -19.92
N LYS A 156 -3.58 0.10 -20.50
CA LYS A 156 -2.84 1.20 -21.14
C LYS A 156 -1.95 1.94 -20.16
N SER A 157 -2.46 2.21 -18.95
CA SER A 157 -1.72 2.89 -17.88
C SER A 157 -0.52 2.07 -17.41
N VAL A 158 -0.67 0.76 -17.22
CA VAL A 158 0.45 -0.15 -16.88
C VAL A 158 1.50 -0.13 -17.99
N LYS A 159 1.07 -0.32 -19.24
CA LYS A 159 1.99 -0.30 -20.39
C LYS A 159 2.74 1.03 -20.50
N HIS A 160 2.03 2.15 -20.42
CA HIS A 160 2.62 3.49 -20.46
C HIS A 160 3.69 3.66 -19.37
N ASN A 161 3.36 3.27 -18.12
CA ASN A 161 4.30 3.36 -17.00
C ASN A 161 5.56 2.52 -17.25
N LEU A 162 5.42 1.30 -17.76
CA LEU A 162 6.56 0.43 -18.08
C LEU A 162 7.44 0.99 -19.20
N ASP A 163 6.83 1.48 -20.27
CA ASP A 163 7.55 2.02 -21.42
C ASP A 163 8.35 3.27 -21.02
N TRP A 164 7.75 4.14 -20.20
CA TRP A 164 8.42 5.34 -19.72
C TRP A 164 9.48 5.03 -18.65
N ALA A 165 9.23 4.11 -17.75
CA ALA A 165 10.24 3.69 -16.78
C ALA A 165 11.51 3.20 -17.47
N LYS A 166 11.40 2.37 -18.51
CA LYS A 166 12.53 1.90 -19.31
C LYS A 166 13.28 3.04 -20.02
N LYS A 167 12.53 4.00 -20.60
CA LYS A 167 13.13 5.16 -21.27
C LYS A 167 13.89 6.04 -20.29
N ILE A 168 13.26 6.38 -19.16
CA ILE A 168 13.88 7.21 -18.12
C ILE A 168 15.12 6.51 -17.55
N GLN A 169 15.02 5.21 -17.24
CA GLN A 169 16.16 4.45 -16.76
C GLN A 169 17.33 4.46 -17.73
N LYS A 170 17.07 4.24 -19.02
CA LYS A 170 18.11 4.31 -20.07
C LYS A 170 18.76 5.69 -20.13
N GLU A 171 17.96 6.74 -20.10
CA GLU A 171 18.45 8.12 -20.15
C GLU A 171 19.27 8.47 -18.90
N MET A 172 18.79 8.13 -17.70
CA MET A 172 19.52 8.39 -16.46
C MET A 172 20.85 7.64 -16.41
N ASN A 173 20.87 6.38 -16.88
CA ASN A 173 22.10 5.59 -16.94
C ASN A 173 23.14 6.23 -17.88
N SER A 174 22.73 6.93 -18.96
CA SER A 174 23.68 7.64 -19.83
C SER A 174 24.37 8.83 -19.15
N TYR A 175 23.77 9.35 -18.09
CA TYR A 175 24.36 10.37 -17.20
C TYR A 175 25.03 9.78 -15.94
N ASN A 176 25.26 8.48 -15.88
CA ASN A 176 25.77 7.76 -14.68
C ASN A 176 24.89 7.95 -13.42
N ILE A 177 23.59 8.20 -13.60
CA ILE A 177 22.63 8.29 -12.50
C ILE A 177 21.98 6.93 -12.32
N GLN A 178 22.25 6.30 -11.19
CA GLN A 178 21.67 5.00 -10.85
C GLN A 178 20.18 5.14 -10.50
N THR A 179 19.34 4.29 -11.08
CA THR A 179 17.90 4.21 -10.78
C THR A 179 17.54 2.84 -10.22
N ASN A 180 16.46 2.79 -9.44
CA ASN A 180 15.91 1.53 -8.89
C ASN A 180 14.91 0.89 -9.86
#